data_863b81d4d99f5610670f7ae475d1b038
#
_entry.id   863b81d4d99f5610670f7ae475d1b038
#
_cell.length_a   1.000
_cell.length_b   1.000
_cell.length_c   1.000
_cell.angle_alpha   90.00
_cell.angle_beta   90.00
_cell.angle_gamma   90.00
#
_symmetry.space_group_name_H-M   'P 1'
#
loop_
_entity.id
_entity.type
_entity.pdbx_description
1 polymer ?
#
loop_
_entity_poly.entity_id
_entity_poly.type
_entity_poly.pdbx_seq_one_letter_code
_entity_poly.pdbx_strand_id
1 'polypeptide(L)'
;SDVPINFAAMEVHGITPDMLKGKSTCKESASYKRLLQLNTNENYLIIHNAKFDVDMLKKEGFETKMKVIDTLRVAKHIFPNEEAHRLQYFRYKMELYKDEQKEADALGIVVKAHDAIGDVLVLKLLLSKLREAVQELFPDENPVEKMVDLTMTPILIKSFNFGKYKGKTLQEVATSDAPYLRWMLSSMENLDDDMRYSINTALGSIGN
;
A
#
# COMPACT_ATOMS: atom_id res chain seq x y z
N SER A 1 5.28 -0.31 25.21
CA SER A 1 4.73 0.96 24.70
C SER A 1 4.19 1.74 25.90
N ASP A 2 4.64 2.97 26.07
CA ASP A 2 4.16 3.88 27.12
C ASP A 2 2.83 4.55 26.76
N VAL A 3 2.33 4.28 25.54
CA VAL A 3 1.07 4.80 25.04
C VAL A 3 -0.02 3.73 25.19
N PRO A 4 -1.14 4.04 25.85
CA PRO A 4 -2.27 3.12 25.95
C PRO A 4 -2.81 2.76 24.55
N ILE A 5 -3.15 1.47 24.37
CA ILE A 5 -3.82 1.02 23.16
C ILE A 5 -5.27 1.50 23.23
N ASN A 6 -5.76 2.22 22.20
CA ASN A 6 -7.15 2.65 22.18
C ASN A 6 -8.09 1.49 21.83
N PHE A 7 -9.35 1.60 22.23
CA PHE A 7 -10.34 0.53 22.02
C PHE A 7 -10.60 0.21 20.55
N ALA A 8 -10.61 1.24 19.67
CA ALA A 8 -10.81 1.03 18.24
C ALA A 8 -9.67 0.21 17.60
N ALA A 9 -8.44 0.42 18.07
CA ALA A 9 -7.29 -0.39 17.63
C ALA A 9 -7.42 -1.83 18.15
N MET A 10 -7.81 -2.02 19.43
CA MET A 10 -8.05 -3.35 20.00
C MET A 10 -9.14 -4.12 19.25
N GLU A 11 -10.21 -3.44 18.84
CA GLU A 11 -11.29 -4.03 18.04
C GLU A 11 -10.77 -4.62 16.72
N VAL A 12 -9.83 -3.93 16.08
CA VAL A 12 -9.29 -4.33 14.77
C VAL A 12 -8.28 -5.48 14.88
N HIS A 13 -7.31 -5.38 15.80
CA HIS A 13 -6.18 -6.33 15.86
C HIS A 13 -6.27 -7.34 17.00
N GLY A 14 -7.23 -7.22 17.91
CA GLY A 14 -7.44 -8.14 19.04
C GLY A 14 -6.34 -8.15 20.11
N ILE A 15 -5.36 -7.22 20.05
CA ILE A 15 -4.25 -7.18 21.00
C ILE A 15 -4.64 -6.33 22.20
N THR A 16 -4.60 -6.95 23.38
CA THR A 16 -4.88 -6.27 24.65
C THR A 16 -3.59 -5.91 25.39
N PRO A 17 -3.63 -4.95 26.34
CA PRO A 17 -2.47 -4.62 27.19
C PRO A 17 -1.91 -5.83 27.94
N ASP A 18 -2.79 -6.75 28.35
CA ASP A 18 -2.37 -7.96 29.07
C ASP A 18 -1.54 -8.91 28.20
N MET A 19 -1.84 -8.99 26.92
CA MET A 19 -1.08 -9.79 25.95
C MET A 19 0.33 -9.24 25.72
N LEU A 20 0.58 -7.96 26.01
CA LEU A 20 1.89 -7.31 25.86
C LEU A 20 2.76 -7.41 27.11
N LYS A 21 2.21 -7.81 28.26
CA LYS A 21 2.98 -7.94 29.50
C LYS A 21 4.14 -8.93 29.32
N GLY A 22 5.35 -8.49 29.64
CA GLY A 22 6.56 -9.32 29.53
C GLY A 22 7.02 -9.58 28.10
N LYS A 23 6.43 -8.94 27.08
CA LYS A 23 6.93 -9.01 25.71
C LYS A 23 8.08 -8.00 25.51
N SER A 24 9.05 -8.38 24.69
CA SER A 24 10.12 -7.48 24.27
C SER A 24 9.57 -6.34 23.40
N THR A 25 10.28 -5.22 23.37
CA THR A 25 9.99 -4.12 22.45
C THR A 25 10.22 -4.56 20.98
N CYS A 26 9.69 -3.79 20.03
CA CYS A 26 9.91 -4.04 18.62
C CYS A 26 11.41 -4.16 18.31
N LYS A 27 12.22 -3.22 18.79
CA LYS A 27 13.68 -3.16 18.55
C LYS A 27 14.47 -4.35 19.11
N GLU A 28 13.98 -4.95 20.18
CA GLU A 28 14.61 -6.11 20.83
C GLU A 28 14.23 -7.43 20.17
N SER A 29 13.17 -7.42 19.34
CA SER A 29 12.65 -8.64 18.70
C SER A 29 13.65 -9.23 17.69
N ALA A 30 13.64 -10.54 17.55
CA ALA A 30 14.45 -11.24 16.55
C ALA A 30 14.08 -10.82 15.12
N SER A 31 12.78 -10.56 14.88
CA SER A 31 12.27 -10.10 13.58
C SER A 31 12.83 -8.73 13.20
N TYR A 32 12.86 -7.77 14.13
CA TYR A 32 13.42 -6.44 13.86
C TYR A 32 14.94 -6.52 13.59
N LYS A 33 15.67 -7.32 14.40
CA LYS A 33 17.10 -7.55 14.16
C LYS A 33 17.36 -8.18 12.78
N ARG A 34 16.51 -9.13 12.37
CA ARG A 34 16.59 -9.72 11.03
C ARG A 34 16.29 -8.70 9.94
N LEU A 35 15.29 -7.84 10.12
CA LEU A 35 14.96 -6.76 9.20
C LEU A 35 16.14 -5.81 9.02
N LEU A 36 16.86 -5.45 10.09
CA LEU A 36 18.07 -4.63 10.02
C LEU A 36 19.19 -5.30 9.21
N GLN A 37 19.38 -6.60 9.33
CA GLN A 37 20.36 -7.36 8.54
C GLN A 37 20.03 -7.37 7.04
N LEU A 38 18.72 -7.39 6.71
CA LEU A 38 18.25 -7.40 5.32
C LEU A 38 18.19 -5.99 4.72
N ASN A 39 18.42 -4.93 5.49
CA ASN A 39 18.25 -3.55 5.07
C ASN A 39 19.41 -3.07 4.19
N THR A 40 19.47 -3.58 2.96
CA THR A 40 20.44 -3.20 1.93
C THR A 40 19.70 -2.82 0.64
N ASN A 41 20.36 -2.08 -0.24
CA ASN A 41 19.81 -1.66 -1.54
C ASN A 41 19.66 -2.82 -2.56
N GLU A 42 20.17 -3.99 -2.24
CA GLU A 42 20.04 -5.21 -3.06
C GLU A 42 18.74 -5.96 -2.78
N ASN A 43 18.09 -5.66 -1.65
CA ASN A 43 16.86 -6.29 -1.23
C ASN A 43 15.63 -5.44 -1.56
N TYR A 44 14.48 -6.10 -1.60
CA TYR A 44 13.18 -5.47 -1.79
C TYR A 44 12.36 -5.59 -0.52
N LEU A 45 11.68 -4.50 -0.13
CA LEU A 45 10.68 -4.46 0.93
C LEU A 45 9.31 -4.41 0.27
N ILE A 46 8.57 -5.52 0.36
CA ILE A 46 7.28 -5.68 -0.30
C ILE A 46 6.17 -5.49 0.73
N ILE A 47 5.30 -4.54 0.49
CA ILE A 47 4.22 -4.16 1.40
C ILE A 47 2.95 -3.88 0.59
N HIS A 48 1.79 -4.01 1.21
CA HIS A 48 0.53 -3.57 0.63
C HIS A 48 0.04 -2.31 1.38
N ASN A 49 0.07 -1.15 0.76
CA ASN A 49 -0.10 0.18 1.37
C ASN A 49 1.11 0.61 2.22
N ALA A 50 2.26 0.64 1.57
CA ALA A 50 3.58 0.78 2.19
C ALA A 50 3.75 2.04 3.06
N LYS A 51 3.05 3.14 2.74
CA LYS A 51 3.17 4.40 3.50
C LYS A 51 2.93 4.20 4.99
N PHE A 52 1.89 3.45 5.36
CA PHE A 52 1.54 3.20 6.76
C PHE A 52 2.66 2.43 7.49
N ASP A 53 3.12 1.31 6.91
CA ASP A 53 4.11 0.45 7.56
C ASP A 53 5.49 1.13 7.62
N VAL A 54 5.89 1.83 6.56
CA VAL A 54 7.16 2.57 6.53
C VAL A 54 7.16 3.71 7.55
N ASP A 55 6.04 4.44 7.70
CA ASP A 55 5.92 5.49 8.71
C ASP A 55 5.95 4.92 10.15
N MET A 56 5.39 3.73 10.37
CA MET A 56 5.49 3.04 11.66
C MET A 56 6.92 2.55 11.94
N LEU A 57 7.60 1.98 10.95
CA LEU A 57 9.00 1.56 11.07
C LEU A 57 9.93 2.74 11.37
N LYS A 58 9.68 3.92 10.75
CA LYS A 58 10.43 5.16 11.05
C LYS A 58 10.28 5.59 12.51
N LYS A 59 9.09 5.46 13.12
CA LYS A 59 8.87 5.73 14.54
C LYS A 59 9.70 4.80 15.43
N GLU A 60 9.94 3.58 14.97
CA GLU A 60 10.84 2.64 15.64
C GLU A 60 12.33 2.85 15.28
N GLY A 61 12.66 3.93 14.56
CA GLY A 61 14.03 4.28 14.19
C GLY A 61 14.60 3.46 13.03
N PHE A 62 13.74 2.80 12.25
CA PHE A 62 14.15 2.07 11.05
C PHE A 62 13.96 2.93 9.81
N GLU A 63 15.05 3.17 9.09
CA GLU A 63 15.03 3.79 7.77
C GLU A 63 15.41 2.75 6.72
N THR A 64 14.48 2.49 5.78
CA THR A 64 14.73 1.48 4.75
C THR A 64 15.74 1.97 3.72
N LYS A 65 16.73 1.11 3.43
CA LYS A 65 17.63 1.21 2.27
C LYS A 65 17.17 0.30 1.14
N MET A 66 16.22 -0.59 1.42
CA MET A 66 15.66 -1.52 0.45
C MET A 66 14.82 -0.77 -0.58
N LYS A 67 14.75 -1.30 -1.78
CA LYS A 67 13.79 -0.86 -2.79
C LYS A 67 12.37 -1.27 -2.34
N VAL A 68 11.45 -0.32 -2.30
CA VAL A 68 10.08 -0.59 -1.85
C VAL A 68 9.20 -0.95 -3.03
N ILE A 69 8.43 -2.04 -2.90
CA ILE A 69 7.33 -2.38 -3.80
C ILE A 69 6.03 -2.29 -3.00
N ASP A 70 5.25 -1.26 -3.29
CA ASP A 70 3.88 -1.12 -2.76
C ASP A 70 2.89 -1.80 -3.70
N THR A 71 2.46 -3.00 -3.36
CA THR A 71 1.54 -3.79 -4.18
C THR A 71 0.17 -3.14 -4.34
N LEU A 72 -0.26 -2.25 -3.42
CA LEU A 72 -1.47 -1.44 -3.60
C LEU A 72 -1.29 -0.45 -4.76
N ARG A 73 -0.16 0.27 -4.80
CA ARG A 73 0.13 1.24 -5.86
C ARG A 73 0.30 0.55 -7.21
N VAL A 74 1.08 -0.54 -7.24
CA VAL A 74 1.24 -1.37 -8.45
C VAL A 74 -0.12 -1.84 -8.95
N ALA A 75 -0.98 -2.40 -8.08
CA ALA A 75 -2.31 -2.86 -8.46
C ALA A 75 -3.20 -1.73 -9.00
N LYS A 76 -3.12 -0.52 -8.47
CA LYS A 76 -3.85 0.64 -8.98
C LYS A 76 -3.42 1.05 -10.40
N HIS A 77 -2.14 0.88 -10.74
CA HIS A 77 -1.65 1.12 -12.09
C HIS A 77 -2.07 0.01 -13.07
N ILE A 78 -1.98 -1.24 -12.64
CA ILE A 78 -2.21 -2.41 -13.51
C ILE A 78 -3.71 -2.69 -13.67
N PHE A 79 -4.49 -2.51 -12.61
CA PHE A 79 -5.93 -2.78 -12.58
C PHE A 79 -6.74 -1.51 -12.21
N PRO A 80 -6.65 -0.41 -12.99
CA PRO A 80 -7.19 0.90 -12.61
C PRO A 80 -8.73 0.95 -12.56
N ASN A 81 -9.42 -0.07 -13.06
CA ASN A 81 -10.88 -0.15 -13.12
C ASN A 81 -11.49 -1.08 -12.07
N GLU A 82 -10.66 -1.69 -11.20
CA GLU A 82 -11.17 -2.50 -10.10
C GLU A 82 -11.86 -1.64 -9.04
N GLU A 83 -12.95 -2.17 -8.47
CA GLU A 83 -13.77 -1.46 -7.47
C GLU A 83 -12.99 -1.16 -6.18
N ALA A 84 -12.03 -2.03 -5.85
CA ALA A 84 -11.18 -1.89 -4.67
C ALA A 84 -9.79 -2.49 -4.94
N HIS A 85 -8.80 -1.99 -4.19
CA HIS A 85 -7.41 -2.45 -4.30
C HIS A 85 -6.88 -2.99 -2.97
N ARG A 86 -7.77 -3.34 -2.02
CA ARG A 86 -7.38 -3.94 -0.75
C ARG A 86 -6.87 -5.36 -0.97
N LEU A 87 -5.92 -5.81 -0.14
CA LEU A 87 -5.35 -7.16 -0.20
C LEU A 87 -6.44 -8.25 -0.17
N GLN A 88 -7.38 -8.15 0.76
CA GLN A 88 -8.49 -9.09 0.89
C GLN A 88 -9.46 -9.06 -0.31
N TYR A 89 -9.61 -7.93 -1.01
CA TYR A 89 -10.36 -7.87 -2.26
C TYR A 89 -9.71 -8.77 -3.31
N PHE A 90 -8.42 -8.63 -3.54
CA PHE A 90 -7.68 -9.45 -4.50
C PHE A 90 -7.58 -10.92 -4.09
N ARG A 91 -7.53 -11.22 -2.79
CA ARG A 91 -7.60 -12.59 -2.27
C ARG A 91 -8.78 -13.35 -2.85
N TYR A 92 -9.95 -12.72 -2.87
CA TYR A 92 -11.18 -13.34 -3.40
C TYR A 92 -11.33 -13.14 -4.91
N LYS A 93 -11.06 -11.95 -5.43
CA LYS A 93 -11.19 -11.62 -6.85
C LYS A 93 -10.33 -12.51 -7.76
N MET A 94 -9.09 -12.78 -7.33
CA MET A 94 -8.12 -13.62 -8.04
C MET A 94 -8.06 -15.05 -7.50
N GLU A 95 -9.01 -15.41 -6.63
CA GLU A 95 -9.11 -16.75 -6.01
C GLU A 95 -7.83 -17.23 -5.30
N LEU A 96 -6.99 -16.30 -4.82
CA LEU A 96 -5.71 -16.61 -4.16
C LEU A 96 -5.89 -17.52 -2.94
N TYR A 97 -7.04 -17.47 -2.29
CA TYR A 97 -7.38 -18.34 -1.16
C TYR A 97 -7.28 -19.83 -1.47
N LYS A 98 -7.37 -20.23 -2.75
CA LYS A 98 -7.24 -21.64 -3.17
C LYS A 98 -5.80 -22.15 -3.05
N ASP A 99 -4.82 -21.26 -3.16
CA ASP A 99 -3.39 -21.61 -3.13
C ASP A 99 -2.75 -21.37 -1.76
N GLU A 100 -3.42 -20.69 -0.82
CA GLU A 100 -2.87 -20.32 0.48
C GLU A 100 -2.37 -21.53 1.28
N GLN A 101 -3.15 -22.61 1.34
CA GLN A 101 -2.77 -23.80 2.11
C GLN A 101 -1.55 -24.48 1.50
N LYS A 102 -1.52 -24.61 0.19
CA LYS A 102 -0.37 -25.20 -0.53
C LYS A 102 0.90 -24.38 -0.31
N GLU A 103 0.77 -23.05 -0.34
CA GLU A 103 1.89 -22.14 -0.11
C GLU A 103 2.36 -22.19 1.35
N ALA A 104 1.42 -22.24 2.31
CA ALA A 104 1.74 -22.41 3.72
C ALA A 104 2.49 -23.72 4.00
N ASP A 105 2.03 -24.83 3.43
CA ASP A 105 2.65 -26.14 3.58
C ASP A 105 4.08 -26.13 3.00
N ALA A 106 4.28 -25.52 1.84
CA ALA A 106 5.58 -25.37 1.20
C ALA A 106 6.60 -24.58 2.05
N LEU A 107 6.09 -23.62 2.87
CA LEU A 107 6.91 -22.80 3.77
C LEU A 107 7.00 -23.36 5.20
N GLY A 108 6.31 -24.45 5.51
CA GLY A 108 6.22 -25.01 6.87
C GLY A 108 5.50 -24.08 7.85
N ILE A 109 4.54 -23.29 7.37
CA ILE A 109 3.80 -22.30 8.16
C ILE A 109 2.42 -22.83 8.50
N VAL A 110 2.01 -22.67 9.76
CA VAL A 110 0.63 -22.95 10.19
C VAL A 110 -0.16 -21.65 10.15
N VAL A 111 -1.12 -21.56 9.23
CA VAL A 111 -2.02 -20.41 9.10
C VAL A 111 -3.15 -20.51 10.10
N LYS A 112 -3.39 -19.43 10.86
CA LYS A 112 -4.57 -19.26 11.70
C LYS A 112 -5.47 -18.19 11.09
N ALA A 113 -6.78 -18.33 11.28
CA ALA A 113 -7.72 -17.30 10.86
C ALA A 113 -7.38 -15.95 11.53
N HIS A 114 -7.37 -14.89 10.75
CA HIS A 114 -7.04 -13.52 11.19
C HIS A 114 -5.60 -13.36 11.74
N ASP A 115 -4.66 -14.13 11.21
CA ASP A 115 -3.24 -14.01 11.53
C ASP A 115 -2.51 -13.17 10.47
N ALA A 116 -1.61 -12.29 10.93
CA ALA A 116 -0.77 -11.48 10.04
C ALA A 116 0.08 -12.32 9.07
N ILE A 117 0.39 -13.57 9.43
CA ILE A 117 1.11 -14.51 8.56
C ILE A 117 0.25 -14.90 7.37
N GLY A 118 -1.07 -15.07 7.56
CA GLY A 118 -2.02 -15.31 6.46
C GLY A 118 -2.01 -14.17 5.45
N ASP A 119 -2.00 -12.91 5.92
CA ASP A 119 -1.92 -11.75 5.05
C ASP A 119 -0.60 -11.69 4.27
N VAL A 120 0.52 -12.10 4.86
CA VAL A 120 1.81 -12.21 4.18
C VAL A 120 1.78 -13.27 3.07
N LEU A 121 1.12 -14.40 3.28
CA LEU A 121 0.93 -15.43 2.24
C LEU A 121 0.08 -14.90 1.08
N VAL A 122 -1.03 -14.24 1.37
CA VAL A 122 -1.86 -13.57 0.35
C VAL A 122 -1.06 -12.54 -0.42
N LEU A 123 -0.25 -11.74 0.28
CA LEU A 123 0.62 -10.74 -0.34
C LEU A 123 1.64 -11.38 -1.29
N LYS A 124 2.25 -12.50 -0.91
CA LYS A 124 3.17 -13.25 -1.76
C LYS A 124 2.48 -13.76 -3.04
N LEU A 125 1.28 -14.31 -2.90
CA LEU A 125 0.49 -14.79 -4.04
C LEU A 125 0.07 -13.61 -4.96
N LEU A 126 -0.38 -12.50 -4.38
CA LEU A 126 -0.72 -11.29 -5.13
C LEU A 126 0.50 -10.73 -5.87
N LEU A 127 1.67 -10.69 -5.24
CA LEU A 127 2.90 -10.23 -5.88
C LEU A 127 3.22 -11.05 -7.14
N SER A 128 3.03 -12.37 -7.10
CA SER A 128 3.23 -13.24 -8.26
C SER A 128 2.29 -12.87 -9.41
N LYS A 129 1.00 -12.62 -9.11
CA LYS A 129 0.01 -12.18 -10.10
C LYS A 129 0.32 -10.80 -10.68
N LEU A 130 0.72 -9.86 -9.82
CA LEU A 130 1.14 -8.54 -10.29
C LEU A 130 2.37 -8.61 -11.18
N ARG A 131 3.35 -9.44 -10.84
CA ARG A 131 4.55 -9.65 -11.66
C ARG A 131 4.21 -10.21 -13.03
N GLU A 132 3.31 -11.21 -13.12
CA GLU A 132 2.80 -11.76 -14.37
C GLU A 132 2.15 -10.65 -15.23
N ALA A 133 1.22 -9.88 -14.66
CA ALA A 133 0.53 -8.81 -15.36
C ALA A 133 1.46 -7.66 -15.79
N VAL A 134 2.45 -7.30 -14.96
CA VAL A 134 3.47 -6.31 -15.32
C VAL A 134 4.33 -6.81 -16.49
N GLN A 135 4.72 -8.08 -16.48
CA GLN A 135 5.50 -8.67 -17.59
C GLN A 135 4.73 -8.70 -18.91
N GLU A 136 3.40 -8.90 -18.86
CA GLU A 136 2.54 -8.84 -20.06
C GLU A 136 2.41 -7.43 -20.62
N LEU A 137 2.26 -6.42 -19.73
CA LEU A 137 2.09 -5.02 -20.12
C LEU A 137 3.40 -4.34 -20.52
N PHE A 138 4.52 -4.79 -19.98
CA PHE A 138 5.85 -4.22 -20.19
C PHE A 138 6.87 -5.34 -20.52
N PRO A 139 6.73 -6.00 -21.68
CA PRO A 139 7.49 -7.21 -22.01
C PRO A 139 9.02 -6.98 -22.07
N ASP A 140 9.45 -5.76 -22.40
CA ASP A 140 10.86 -5.40 -22.56
C ASP A 140 11.52 -4.91 -21.25
N GLU A 141 10.76 -4.82 -20.14
CA GLU A 141 11.26 -4.34 -18.86
C GLU A 141 11.38 -5.48 -17.84
N ASN A 142 12.31 -5.32 -16.88
CA ASN A 142 12.35 -6.22 -15.74
C ASN A 142 11.10 -5.97 -14.85
N PRO A 143 10.22 -6.97 -14.65
CA PRO A 143 8.95 -6.72 -13.96
C PRO A 143 9.11 -6.31 -12.50
N VAL A 144 10.20 -6.71 -11.82
CA VAL A 144 10.46 -6.34 -10.42
C VAL A 144 10.88 -4.88 -10.34
N GLU A 145 11.81 -4.43 -11.19
CA GLU A 145 12.21 -3.03 -11.25
C GLU A 145 11.04 -2.15 -11.70
N LYS A 146 10.24 -2.62 -12.66
CA LYS A 146 9.02 -1.90 -13.07
C LYS A 146 8.02 -1.74 -11.93
N MET A 147 7.86 -2.72 -11.06
CA MET A 147 7.00 -2.58 -9.86
C MET A 147 7.57 -1.54 -8.88
N VAL A 148 8.89 -1.41 -8.76
CA VAL A 148 9.51 -0.32 -7.98
C VAL A 148 9.16 1.03 -8.59
N ASP A 149 9.31 1.19 -9.91
CA ASP A 149 8.98 2.43 -10.63
C ASP A 149 7.49 2.79 -10.46
N LEU A 150 6.59 1.81 -10.63
CA LEU A 150 5.15 2.01 -10.44
C LEU A 150 4.79 2.40 -9.00
N THR A 151 5.57 1.92 -8.02
CA THR A 151 5.41 2.35 -6.62
C THR A 151 5.67 3.85 -6.45
N MET A 152 6.61 4.41 -7.19
CA MET A 152 6.99 5.83 -7.14
C MET A 152 6.18 6.70 -8.10
N THR A 153 5.57 6.12 -9.11
CA THR A 153 4.78 6.82 -10.12
C THR A 153 3.46 7.33 -9.52
N PRO A 154 3.10 8.61 -9.71
CA PRO A 154 1.81 9.13 -9.26
C PRO A 154 0.63 8.42 -9.91
N ILE A 155 -0.40 8.14 -9.09
CA ILE A 155 -1.65 7.50 -9.53
C ILE A 155 -2.66 8.56 -9.95
N LEU A 156 -3.28 8.39 -11.12
CA LEU A 156 -4.33 9.29 -11.57
C LEU A 156 -5.65 9.01 -10.84
N ILE A 157 -6.02 9.91 -9.93
CA ILE A 157 -7.29 9.89 -9.23
C ILE A 157 -8.36 10.48 -10.14
N LYS A 158 -9.40 9.70 -10.44
CA LYS A 158 -10.47 10.13 -11.37
C LYS A 158 -11.53 11.00 -10.69
N SER A 159 -11.86 10.71 -9.41
CA SER A 159 -13.00 11.33 -8.72
C SER A 159 -12.66 11.67 -7.27
N PHE A 160 -13.31 12.71 -6.75
CA PHE A 160 -13.19 13.08 -5.34
C PHE A 160 -13.90 12.05 -4.44
N ASN A 161 -13.21 11.58 -3.41
CA ASN A 161 -13.79 10.73 -2.36
C ASN A 161 -14.07 11.50 -1.06
N PHE A 162 -13.78 12.81 -1.02
CA PHE A 162 -13.95 13.70 0.13
C PHE A 162 -14.40 15.12 -0.27
N GLY A 163 -14.76 15.92 0.72
CA GLY A 163 -15.02 17.36 0.58
C GLY A 163 -16.27 17.71 -0.22
N LYS A 164 -16.31 18.98 -0.65
CA LYS A 164 -17.44 19.63 -1.35
C LYS A 164 -17.85 18.90 -2.64
N TYR A 165 -16.89 18.29 -3.32
CA TYR A 165 -17.09 17.65 -4.62
C TYR A 165 -17.04 16.12 -4.57
N LYS A 166 -17.27 15.52 -3.40
CA LYS A 166 -17.32 14.06 -3.25
C LYS A 166 -18.22 13.42 -4.32
N GLY A 167 -17.68 12.44 -5.06
CA GLY A 167 -18.36 11.73 -6.14
C GLY A 167 -18.26 12.37 -7.53
N LYS A 168 -17.83 13.64 -7.63
CA LYS A 168 -17.56 14.27 -8.93
C LYS A 168 -16.16 13.92 -9.42
N THR A 169 -16.01 13.88 -10.76
CA THR A 169 -14.68 13.71 -11.35
C THR A 169 -13.86 15.01 -11.26
N LEU A 170 -12.54 14.87 -11.25
CA LEU A 170 -11.65 16.03 -11.24
C LEU A 170 -11.85 16.86 -12.53
N GLN A 171 -12.15 16.21 -13.65
CA GLN A 171 -12.42 16.88 -14.92
C GLN A 171 -13.70 17.74 -14.90
N GLU A 172 -14.80 17.23 -14.29
CA GLU A 172 -16.02 18.02 -14.10
C GLU A 172 -15.76 19.24 -13.23
N VAL A 173 -14.98 19.09 -12.14
CA VAL A 173 -14.65 20.21 -11.25
C VAL A 173 -13.67 21.16 -11.94
N ALA A 174 -12.72 20.68 -12.72
CA ALA A 174 -11.82 21.52 -13.49
C ALA A 174 -12.58 22.44 -14.46
N THR A 175 -13.65 21.92 -15.08
CA THR A 175 -14.50 22.70 -15.99
C THR A 175 -15.44 23.66 -15.26
N SER A 176 -16.01 23.26 -14.10
CA SER A 176 -17.04 24.04 -13.39
C SER A 176 -16.49 24.97 -12.29
N ASP A 177 -15.38 24.62 -11.65
CA ASP A 177 -14.78 25.38 -10.55
C ASP A 177 -13.25 25.22 -10.49
N ALA A 178 -12.57 25.54 -11.60
CA ALA A 178 -11.10 25.53 -11.65
C ALA A 178 -10.42 26.34 -10.52
N PRO A 179 -10.99 27.49 -10.04
CA PRO A 179 -10.43 28.21 -8.89
C PRO A 179 -10.32 27.35 -7.63
N TYR A 180 -11.28 26.47 -7.36
CA TYR A 180 -11.23 25.55 -6.21
C TYR A 180 -10.03 24.59 -6.31
N LEU A 181 -9.77 24.01 -7.50
CA LEU A 181 -8.62 23.14 -7.71
C LEU A 181 -7.28 23.88 -7.52
N ARG A 182 -7.19 25.11 -8.04
CA ARG A 182 -5.99 25.94 -7.82
C ARG A 182 -5.78 26.30 -6.36
N TRP A 183 -6.87 26.58 -5.63
CA TRP A 183 -6.81 26.78 -4.20
C TRP A 183 -6.32 25.53 -3.45
N MET A 184 -6.79 24.34 -3.81
CA MET A 184 -6.29 23.10 -3.23
C MET A 184 -4.77 22.96 -3.41
N LEU A 185 -4.26 23.23 -4.62
CA LEU A 185 -2.82 23.15 -4.90
C LEU A 185 -1.98 24.13 -4.09
N SER A 186 -2.51 25.33 -3.84
CA SER A 186 -1.76 26.43 -3.18
C SER A 186 -1.90 26.46 -1.67
N SER A 187 -3.04 25.97 -1.13
CA SER A 187 -3.42 26.23 0.26
C SER A 187 -3.56 24.97 1.12
N MET A 188 -3.63 23.77 0.51
CA MET A 188 -3.70 22.53 1.27
C MET A 188 -2.28 21.98 1.52
N GLU A 189 -1.75 22.22 2.73
CA GLU A 189 -0.39 21.78 3.11
C GLU A 189 -0.19 20.27 3.01
N ASN A 190 -1.21 19.47 3.34
CA ASN A 190 -1.16 18.02 3.35
C ASN A 190 -1.86 17.38 2.14
N LEU A 191 -1.85 18.06 0.98
CA LEU A 191 -2.42 17.49 -0.23
C LEU A 191 -1.55 16.33 -0.70
N ASP A 192 -2.16 15.15 -0.81
CA ASP A 192 -1.52 13.93 -1.30
C ASP A 192 -0.94 14.12 -2.71
N ASP A 193 0.22 13.52 -2.98
CA ASP A 193 0.94 13.68 -4.25
C ASP A 193 0.14 13.15 -5.45
N ASP A 194 -0.61 12.06 -5.29
CA ASP A 194 -1.47 11.51 -6.33
C ASP A 194 -2.62 12.48 -6.65
N MET A 195 -3.20 13.13 -5.63
CA MET A 195 -4.23 14.15 -5.80
C MET A 195 -3.64 15.40 -6.47
N ARG A 196 -2.46 15.85 -6.05
CA ARG A 196 -1.74 16.99 -6.67
C ARG A 196 -1.47 16.75 -8.15
N TYR A 197 -0.94 15.58 -8.48
CA TYR A 197 -0.72 15.15 -9.85
C TYR A 197 -2.01 15.15 -10.67
N SER A 198 -3.07 14.58 -10.11
CA SER A 198 -4.38 14.44 -10.78
C SER A 198 -5.06 15.79 -11.04
N ILE A 199 -4.97 16.72 -10.07
CA ILE A 199 -5.48 18.09 -10.23
C ILE A 199 -4.72 18.81 -11.34
N ASN A 200 -3.39 18.74 -11.36
CA ASN A 200 -2.58 19.37 -12.42
C ASN A 200 -2.93 18.80 -13.80
N THR A 201 -3.12 17.49 -13.89
CA THR A 201 -3.54 16.81 -15.13
C THR A 201 -4.92 17.31 -15.58
N ALA A 202 -5.90 17.41 -14.68
CA ALA A 202 -7.25 17.89 -15.00
C ALA A 202 -7.26 19.35 -15.42
N LEU A 203 -6.48 20.21 -14.76
CA LEU A 203 -6.36 21.64 -15.13
C LEU A 203 -5.62 21.83 -16.46
N GLY A 204 -4.60 21.02 -16.76
CA GLY A 204 -3.86 21.07 -18.02
C GLY A 204 -4.71 20.68 -19.23
N SER A 205 -5.70 19.79 -19.05
CA SER A 205 -6.59 19.36 -20.13
C SER A 205 -7.68 20.37 -20.51
N ILE A 206 -7.92 21.42 -19.71
CA ILE A 206 -8.85 22.52 -20.07
C ILE A 206 -8.12 23.73 -20.68
N GLY A 207 -6.79 23.75 -20.67
CA GLY A 207 -5.99 24.86 -21.23
C GLY A 207 -5.57 24.67 -22.69
N ASN A 208 -5.96 23.55 -23.31
CA ASN A 208 -5.82 23.24 -24.72
C ASN A 208 -7.21 23.21 -25.38
#